data_fab41fa0133625c54f6df05233551560
#
_entry.id   fab41fa0133625c54f6df05233551560
#
_cell.length_a   1.000
_cell.length_b   1.000
_cell.length_c   1.000
_cell.angle_alpha   90.00
_cell.angle_beta   90.00
_cell.angle_gamma   90.00
#
_symmetry.space_group_name_H-M   'P 1'
#
loop_
_entity.id
_entity.type
_entity.pdbx_description
1 polymer ?
#
loop_
_entity_poly.entity_id
_entity_poly.type
_entity_poly.pdbx_seq_one_letter_code
_entity_poly.pdbx_strand_id
1 'polypeptide(L)'
;MNYKYINIYNSLINLTRNKELYKEFTKQDIFSDRLLIFLLHFAFFLKVFKKDNDKKVLQDIYDYVFRQLELSIREIGYGDQTINKKMKNYINLFYSILDKIDNWEELSDIDKSIILSNFLDKEADTVFLANYLEKFRLKLTNNTLNFYIKGVIND
;
A
#
# COMPACT_ATOMS: atom_id res chain seq x y z
N MET A 1 18.68 -9.92 -12.21
CA MET A 1 17.52 -9.48 -11.40
C MET A 1 17.99 -8.41 -10.41
N ASN A 2 17.26 -7.31 -10.32
CA ASN A 2 17.65 -6.21 -9.44
C ASN A 2 16.98 -6.36 -8.08
N TYR A 3 17.76 -6.58 -7.04
CA TYR A 3 17.27 -6.72 -5.66
C TYR A 3 17.34 -5.42 -4.84
N LYS A 4 17.65 -4.31 -5.49
CA LYS A 4 17.87 -3.03 -4.80
C LYS A 4 16.70 -2.62 -3.88
N TYR A 5 15.46 -2.92 -4.28
CA TYR A 5 14.27 -2.48 -3.55
C TYR A 5 13.56 -3.61 -2.79
N ILE A 6 14.24 -4.75 -2.61
CA ILE A 6 13.60 -5.89 -1.94
C ILE A 6 13.22 -5.59 -0.49
N ASN A 7 13.98 -4.74 0.20
CA ASN A 7 13.66 -4.37 1.58
C ASN A 7 12.33 -3.64 1.67
N ILE A 8 12.04 -2.77 0.69
CA ILE A 8 10.76 -2.07 0.63
C ILE A 8 9.62 -3.08 0.46
N TYR A 9 9.74 -3.98 -0.51
CA TYR A 9 8.71 -4.97 -0.77
C TYR A 9 8.47 -5.86 0.45
N ASN A 10 9.54 -6.38 1.05
CA ASN A 10 9.43 -7.25 2.23
C ASN A 10 8.82 -6.51 3.42
N SER A 11 9.17 -5.24 3.60
CA SER A 11 8.58 -4.41 4.65
C SER A 11 7.08 -4.24 4.46
N LEU A 12 6.64 -3.97 3.22
CA LEU A 12 5.23 -3.84 2.89
C LEU A 12 4.46 -5.14 3.17
N ILE A 13 5.05 -6.29 2.84
CA ILE A 13 4.46 -7.60 3.16
C ILE A 13 4.32 -7.76 4.68
N ASN A 14 5.35 -7.45 5.44
CA ASN A 14 5.32 -7.59 6.90
C ASN A 14 4.29 -6.65 7.55
N LEU A 15 4.22 -5.41 7.09
CA LEU A 15 3.21 -4.46 7.56
C LEU A 15 1.79 -4.96 7.29
N THR A 16 1.59 -5.57 6.13
CA THR A 16 0.30 -6.12 5.71
C THR A 16 -0.14 -7.29 6.59
N ARG A 17 0.80 -7.99 7.23
CA ARG A 17 0.51 -9.12 8.12
C ARG A 17 0.05 -8.71 9.51
N ASN A 18 0.01 -7.43 9.83
CA ASN A 18 -0.44 -6.93 11.13
C ASN A 18 -1.94 -7.25 11.32
N LYS A 19 -2.24 -8.18 12.22
CA LYS A 19 -3.60 -8.68 12.45
C LYS A 19 -4.56 -7.61 12.95
N GLU A 20 -4.06 -6.59 13.62
CA GLU A 20 -4.89 -5.49 14.13
C GLU A 20 -5.60 -4.74 13.01
N LEU A 21 -5.02 -4.72 11.80
CA LEU A 21 -5.61 -4.04 10.66
C LEU A 21 -6.86 -4.72 10.12
N TYR A 22 -7.08 -6.00 10.45
CA TYR A 22 -8.20 -6.81 9.93
C TYR A 22 -9.28 -7.07 10.97
N LYS A 23 -9.10 -6.57 12.18
CA LYS A 23 -9.94 -6.88 13.32
C LYS A 23 -11.43 -6.58 13.10
N GLU A 24 -11.68 -5.48 12.40
CA GLU A 24 -13.05 -4.99 12.13
C GLU A 24 -13.57 -5.37 10.74
N PHE A 25 -12.81 -6.15 9.97
CA PHE A 25 -13.25 -6.59 8.65
C PHE A 25 -14.21 -7.76 8.81
N THR A 26 -15.33 -7.74 8.08
CA THR A 26 -16.39 -8.75 8.16
C THR A 26 -15.87 -10.16 7.80
N LYS A 27 -15.00 -10.22 6.80
CA LYS A 27 -14.39 -11.47 6.33
C LYS A 27 -12.88 -11.35 6.53
N GLN A 28 -12.43 -11.53 7.75
CA GLN A 28 -11.04 -11.32 8.12
C GLN A 28 -10.08 -12.16 7.28
N ASP A 29 -8.97 -11.52 6.90
CA ASP A 29 -7.81 -12.15 6.29
C ASP A 29 -8.08 -12.82 4.94
N ILE A 30 -9.04 -12.32 4.16
CA ILE A 30 -9.18 -12.75 2.77
C ILE A 30 -8.13 -12.03 1.89
N PHE A 31 -7.81 -12.64 0.76
CA PHE A 31 -6.75 -12.12 -0.13
C PHE A 31 -6.99 -10.68 -0.58
N SER A 32 -8.24 -10.35 -0.95
CA SER A 32 -8.57 -9.00 -1.41
C SER A 32 -8.37 -7.93 -0.33
N ASP A 33 -8.65 -8.25 0.92
CA ASP A 33 -8.42 -7.33 2.05
C ASP A 33 -6.93 -7.12 2.26
N ARG A 34 -6.16 -8.20 2.22
CA ARG A 34 -4.69 -8.10 2.35
C ARG A 34 -4.08 -7.29 1.23
N LEU A 35 -4.56 -7.48 0.01
CA LEU A 35 -4.09 -6.70 -1.12
C LEU A 35 -4.38 -5.21 -0.94
N LEU A 36 -5.60 -4.88 -0.51
CA LEU A 36 -5.97 -3.48 -0.27
C LEU A 36 -5.07 -2.84 0.79
N ILE A 37 -4.85 -3.53 1.91
CA ILE A 37 -3.98 -3.03 2.98
C ILE A 37 -2.54 -2.86 2.46
N PHE A 38 -2.04 -3.81 1.68
CA PHE A 38 -0.74 -3.71 1.03
C PHE A 38 -0.65 -2.46 0.14
N LEU A 39 -1.64 -2.25 -0.71
CA LEU A 39 -1.66 -1.11 -1.63
C LEU A 39 -1.78 0.22 -0.88
N LEU A 40 -2.54 0.26 0.21
CA LEU A 40 -2.63 1.46 1.05
C LEU A 40 -1.27 1.83 1.65
N HIS A 41 -0.56 0.88 2.21
CA HIS A 41 0.79 1.13 2.73
C HIS A 41 1.72 1.66 1.64
N PHE A 42 1.70 1.02 0.49
CA PHE A 42 2.56 1.43 -0.62
C PHE A 42 2.20 2.81 -1.16
N ALA A 43 0.90 3.12 -1.25
CA ALA A 43 0.45 4.43 -1.70
C ALA A 43 0.95 5.55 -0.78
N PHE A 44 0.84 5.36 0.53
CA PHE A 44 1.35 6.34 1.49
C PHE A 44 2.87 6.44 1.44
N PHE A 45 3.56 5.33 1.25
CA PHE A 45 5.02 5.35 1.06
C PHE A 45 5.42 6.22 -0.13
N LEU A 46 4.83 5.99 -1.30
CA LEU A 46 5.14 6.78 -2.49
C LEU A 46 4.76 8.25 -2.31
N LYS A 47 3.63 8.52 -1.67
CA LYS A 47 3.17 9.88 -1.39
C LYS A 47 4.19 10.66 -0.56
N VAL A 48 4.69 10.06 0.50
CA VAL A 48 5.66 10.71 1.40
C VAL A 48 6.93 11.10 0.66
N PHE A 49 7.42 10.25 -0.22
CA PHE A 49 8.71 10.47 -0.88
C PHE A 49 8.62 11.15 -2.25
N LYS A 50 7.42 11.49 -2.68
CA LYS A 50 7.19 12.11 -3.99
C LYS A 50 7.87 13.48 -4.16
N LYS A 51 7.92 14.28 -3.10
CA LYS A 51 8.40 15.67 -3.18
C LYS A 51 9.93 15.80 -3.24
N ASP A 52 10.63 14.94 -2.50
CA ASP A 52 12.06 15.10 -2.24
C ASP A 52 12.94 14.14 -3.03
N ASN A 53 12.35 13.36 -3.95
CA ASN A 53 13.07 12.33 -4.67
C ASN A 53 12.79 12.38 -6.16
N ASP A 54 13.74 11.86 -6.93
CA ASP A 54 13.65 11.77 -8.39
C ASP A 54 12.47 10.87 -8.78
N LYS A 55 11.66 11.33 -9.71
CA LYS A 55 10.55 10.56 -10.28
C LYS A 55 10.99 9.21 -10.83
N LYS A 56 12.19 9.16 -11.39
CA LYS A 56 12.75 7.91 -11.95
C LYS A 56 12.93 6.86 -10.86
N VAL A 57 13.47 7.24 -9.70
CA VAL A 57 13.66 6.32 -8.58
C VAL A 57 12.32 5.80 -8.08
N LEU A 58 11.33 6.67 -7.94
CA LEU A 58 9.99 6.27 -7.50
C LEU A 58 9.32 5.35 -8.52
N GLN A 59 9.50 5.62 -9.80
CA GLN A 59 8.99 4.75 -10.86
C GLN A 59 9.66 3.37 -10.81
N ASP A 60 10.96 3.32 -10.59
CA ASP A 60 11.69 2.06 -10.47
C ASP A 60 11.19 1.24 -9.26
N ILE A 61 10.90 1.90 -8.15
CA ILE A 61 10.33 1.24 -6.96
C ILE A 61 8.93 0.71 -7.29
N TYR A 62 8.09 1.51 -7.92
CA TYR A 62 6.75 1.10 -8.36
C TYR A 62 6.83 -0.14 -9.26
N ASP A 63 7.68 -0.09 -10.28
CA ASP A 63 7.83 -1.19 -11.23
C ASP A 63 8.28 -2.47 -10.50
N TYR A 64 9.23 -2.34 -9.58
CA TYR A 64 9.74 -3.47 -8.81
C TYR A 64 8.64 -4.09 -7.93
N VAL A 65 7.92 -3.26 -7.17
CA VAL A 65 6.89 -3.73 -6.25
C VAL A 65 5.77 -4.44 -7.01
N PHE A 66 5.28 -3.86 -8.10
CA PHE A 66 4.21 -4.48 -8.88
C PHE A 66 4.69 -5.73 -9.61
N ARG A 67 5.96 -5.80 -10.00
CA ARG A 67 6.54 -7.01 -10.57
C ARG A 67 6.56 -8.14 -9.54
N GLN A 68 6.97 -7.84 -8.30
CA GLN A 68 6.96 -8.84 -7.22
C GLN A 68 5.54 -9.29 -6.89
N LEU A 69 4.59 -8.37 -6.90
CA LEU A 69 3.18 -8.71 -6.68
C LEU A 69 2.67 -9.66 -7.76
N GLU A 70 2.97 -9.38 -9.03
CA GLU A 70 2.60 -10.26 -10.15
C GLU A 70 3.19 -11.66 -9.97
N LEU A 71 4.46 -11.75 -9.61
CA LEU A 71 5.13 -13.04 -9.38
C LEU A 71 4.44 -13.82 -8.24
N SER A 72 4.06 -13.13 -7.17
CA SER A 72 3.34 -13.75 -6.05
C SER A 72 1.98 -14.32 -6.49
N ILE A 73 1.28 -13.60 -7.35
CA ILE A 73 -0.02 -14.04 -7.87
C ILE A 73 0.15 -15.24 -8.81
N ARG A 74 1.21 -15.26 -9.62
CA ARG A 74 1.52 -16.40 -10.49
C ARG A 74 1.78 -17.67 -9.69
N GLU A 75 2.40 -17.56 -8.53
CA GLU A 75 2.66 -18.71 -7.64
C GLU A 75 1.36 -19.36 -7.12
N ILE A 76 0.25 -18.62 -7.09
CA ILE A 76 -1.05 -19.16 -6.70
C ILE A 76 -1.58 -20.14 -7.76
N GLY A 77 -1.13 -20.01 -9.01
CA GLY A 77 -1.46 -20.97 -10.07
C GLY A 77 -2.47 -20.49 -11.10
N TYR A 78 -2.79 -19.20 -11.13
CA TYR A 78 -3.69 -18.65 -12.15
C TYR A 78 -3.05 -18.67 -13.53
N GLY A 79 -3.87 -18.84 -14.59
CA GLY A 79 -3.43 -18.71 -15.97
C GLY A 79 -3.14 -17.26 -16.36
N ASP A 80 -2.39 -17.07 -17.45
CA ASP A 80 -1.91 -15.75 -17.88
C ASP A 80 -3.05 -14.73 -18.09
N GLN A 81 -4.15 -15.13 -18.68
CA GLN A 81 -5.29 -14.24 -18.91
C GLN A 81 -5.86 -13.71 -17.60
N THR A 82 -6.02 -14.58 -16.62
CA THR A 82 -6.54 -14.23 -15.29
C THR A 82 -5.58 -13.30 -14.57
N ILE A 83 -4.28 -13.58 -14.64
CA ILE A 83 -3.24 -12.76 -14.01
C ILE A 83 -3.24 -11.35 -14.61
N ASN A 84 -3.28 -11.26 -15.94
CA ASN A 84 -3.28 -9.96 -16.63
C ASN A 84 -4.49 -9.11 -16.23
N LYS A 85 -5.66 -9.73 -16.14
CA LYS A 85 -6.88 -9.06 -15.71
C LYS A 85 -6.79 -8.57 -14.26
N LYS A 86 -6.29 -9.44 -13.36
CA LYS A 86 -6.12 -9.09 -11.95
C LYS A 86 -5.12 -7.94 -11.78
N MET A 87 -3.99 -8.01 -12.46
CA MET A 87 -2.98 -6.95 -12.39
C MET A 87 -3.50 -5.62 -12.88
N LYS A 88 -4.27 -5.62 -13.97
CA LYS A 88 -4.92 -4.40 -14.46
C LYS A 88 -5.85 -3.80 -13.41
N ASN A 89 -6.66 -4.63 -12.75
CA ASN A 89 -7.57 -4.19 -11.71
C ASN A 89 -6.81 -3.63 -10.50
N TYR A 90 -5.71 -4.26 -10.10
CA TYR A 90 -4.90 -3.82 -8.95
C TYR A 90 -4.19 -2.51 -9.25
N ILE A 91 -3.68 -2.34 -10.46
CA ILE A 91 -3.04 -1.09 -10.89
C ILE A 91 -4.08 0.04 -10.89
N ASN A 92 -5.26 -0.21 -11.41
CA ASN A 92 -6.34 0.78 -11.42
C ASN A 92 -6.77 1.15 -10.00
N LEU A 93 -6.89 0.17 -9.11
CA LEU A 93 -7.19 0.41 -7.70
C LEU A 93 -6.10 1.25 -7.05
N PHE A 94 -4.84 0.95 -7.32
CA PHE A 94 -3.71 1.69 -6.76
C PHE A 94 -3.73 3.17 -7.19
N TYR A 95 -3.96 3.43 -8.47
CA TYR A 95 -4.07 4.81 -8.97
C TYR A 95 -5.26 5.54 -8.35
N SER A 96 -6.37 4.84 -8.14
CA SER A 96 -7.54 5.42 -7.46
C SER A 96 -7.20 5.80 -6.02
N ILE A 97 -6.46 4.96 -5.31
CA ILE A 97 -6.00 5.26 -3.95
C ILE A 97 -5.09 6.50 -3.96
N LEU A 98 -4.08 6.53 -4.84
CA LEU A 98 -3.17 7.67 -4.94
C LEU A 98 -3.90 8.98 -5.18
N ASP A 99 -4.89 8.96 -6.07
CA ASP A 99 -5.70 10.14 -6.38
C ASP A 99 -6.47 10.60 -5.14
N LYS A 100 -7.09 9.69 -4.43
CA LYS A 100 -7.92 10.02 -3.26
C LYS A 100 -7.13 10.52 -2.07
N ILE A 101 -5.89 10.06 -1.88
CA ILE A 101 -5.05 10.50 -0.76
C ILE A 101 -4.14 11.67 -1.10
N ASP A 102 -4.22 12.21 -2.31
CA ASP A 102 -3.31 13.26 -2.77
C ASP A 102 -3.29 14.48 -1.83
N ASN A 103 -4.44 14.89 -1.33
CA ASN A 103 -4.58 16.01 -0.40
C ASN A 103 -4.83 15.55 1.05
N TRP A 104 -4.38 14.36 1.41
CA TRP A 104 -4.64 13.73 2.71
C TRP A 104 -4.34 14.65 3.91
N GLU A 105 -3.22 15.36 3.87
CA GLU A 105 -2.79 16.23 4.97
C GLU A 105 -3.75 17.37 5.24
N GLU A 106 -4.53 17.77 4.25
CA GLU A 106 -5.49 18.87 4.34
C GLU A 106 -6.87 18.41 4.80
N LEU A 107 -7.08 17.09 4.92
CA LEU A 107 -8.38 16.54 5.26
C LEU A 107 -8.57 16.47 6.78
N SER A 108 -9.83 16.65 7.22
CA SER A 108 -10.23 16.37 8.58
C SER A 108 -10.19 14.86 8.84
N ASP A 109 -10.21 14.46 10.11
CA ASP A 109 -10.24 13.03 10.48
C ASP A 109 -11.49 12.35 9.92
N ILE A 110 -12.62 13.03 9.90
CA ILE A 110 -13.87 12.52 9.33
C ILE A 110 -13.70 12.27 7.84
N ASP A 111 -13.15 13.25 7.11
CA ASP A 111 -12.97 13.14 5.65
C ASP A 111 -11.98 12.04 5.29
N LYS A 112 -10.93 11.84 6.09
CA LYS A 112 -10.00 10.71 5.92
C LYS A 112 -10.71 9.38 6.03
N SER A 113 -11.57 9.22 7.03
CA SER A 113 -12.38 8.02 7.21
C SER A 113 -13.33 7.78 6.04
N ILE A 114 -13.96 8.84 5.54
CA ILE A 114 -14.89 8.77 4.41
C ILE A 114 -14.15 8.30 3.14
N ILE A 115 -12.96 8.82 2.89
CA ILE A 115 -12.16 8.42 1.73
C ILE A 115 -11.86 6.91 1.80
N LEU A 116 -11.44 6.42 2.95
CA LEU A 116 -11.14 5.00 3.13
C LEU A 116 -12.37 4.12 2.96
N SER A 117 -13.55 4.61 3.37
CA SER A 117 -14.79 3.85 3.24
C SER A 117 -15.15 3.54 1.77
N ASN A 118 -14.61 4.28 0.82
CA ASN A 118 -14.81 4.02 -0.60
C ASN A 118 -14.12 2.73 -1.07
N PHE A 119 -13.10 2.27 -0.34
CA PHE A 119 -12.31 1.11 -0.71
C PHE A 119 -12.61 -0.11 0.16
N LEU A 120 -13.29 0.08 1.28
CA LEU A 120 -13.48 -0.95 2.29
C LEU A 120 -14.93 -1.42 2.36
N ASP A 121 -15.12 -2.59 2.98
CA ASP A 121 -16.43 -3.08 3.36
C ASP A 121 -17.10 -2.06 4.30
N LYS A 122 -18.43 -1.91 4.17
CA LYS A 122 -19.21 -0.96 4.98
C LYS A 122 -19.06 -1.15 6.48
N GLU A 123 -18.73 -2.37 6.90
CA GLU A 123 -18.62 -2.72 8.33
C GLU A 123 -17.19 -2.53 8.87
N ALA A 124 -16.23 -2.19 8.02
CA ALA A 124 -14.84 -1.97 8.44
C ALA A 124 -14.72 -0.69 9.28
N ASP A 125 -13.85 -0.72 10.29
CA ASP A 125 -13.57 0.45 11.10
C ASP A 125 -12.59 1.36 10.37
N THR A 126 -13.16 2.31 9.61
CA THR A 126 -12.37 3.25 8.83
C THR A 126 -11.70 4.31 9.69
N VAL A 127 -12.25 4.60 10.88
CA VAL A 127 -11.61 5.54 11.82
C VAL A 127 -10.29 4.97 12.33
N PHE A 128 -10.30 3.72 12.76
CA PHE A 128 -9.09 3.03 13.20
C PHE A 128 -8.04 3.02 12.09
N LEU A 129 -8.43 2.64 10.89
CA LEU A 129 -7.51 2.54 9.75
C LEU A 129 -6.98 3.91 9.35
N ALA A 130 -7.82 4.95 9.35
CA ALA A 130 -7.38 6.31 9.03
C ALA A 130 -6.34 6.80 10.05
N ASN A 131 -6.56 6.55 11.33
CA ASN A 131 -5.60 6.90 12.37
C ASN A 131 -4.29 6.13 12.24
N TYR A 132 -4.38 4.86 11.93
CA TYR A 132 -3.22 4.01 11.68
C TYR A 132 -2.39 4.54 10.52
N LEU A 133 -3.02 4.84 9.38
CA LEU A 133 -2.34 5.32 8.18
C LEU A 133 -1.72 6.70 8.40
N GLU A 134 -2.40 7.56 9.16
CA GLU A 134 -1.82 8.88 9.52
C GLU A 134 -0.55 8.72 10.34
N LYS A 135 -0.56 7.84 11.33
CA LYS A 135 0.63 7.55 12.13
C LYS A 135 1.74 6.94 11.29
N PHE A 136 1.38 6.04 10.38
CA PHE A 136 2.33 5.44 9.46
C PHE A 136 2.99 6.49 8.56
N ARG A 137 2.18 7.37 7.98
CA ARG A 137 2.69 8.48 7.15
C ARG A 137 3.69 9.35 7.91
N LEU A 138 3.34 9.72 9.13
CA LEU A 138 4.21 10.57 9.98
C LEU A 138 5.51 9.84 10.32
N LYS A 139 5.47 8.57 10.64
CA LYS A 139 6.68 7.78 10.91
C LYS A 139 7.62 7.73 9.70
N LEU A 140 7.06 7.60 8.49
CA LEU A 140 7.88 7.58 7.28
C LEU A 140 8.69 8.86 7.11
N THR A 141 8.16 10.00 7.55
CA THR A 141 8.85 11.28 7.43
C THR A 141 10.07 11.41 8.34
N ASN A 142 10.25 10.50 9.31
CA ASN A 142 11.38 10.53 10.24
C ASN A 142 12.70 10.07 9.59
N ASN A 143 12.64 9.46 8.42
CA ASN A 143 13.82 8.94 7.74
C ASN A 143 13.76 9.23 6.25
N THR A 144 14.89 9.08 5.57
CA THR A 144 15.00 9.30 4.13
C THR A 144 14.55 8.06 3.35
N LEU A 145 14.26 8.24 2.07
CA LEU A 145 14.00 7.12 1.16
C LEU A 145 15.15 6.11 1.18
N ASN A 146 16.39 6.61 1.13
CA ASN A 146 17.57 5.75 1.13
C ASN A 146 17.66 4.89 2.39
N PHE A 147 17.27 5.42 3.54
CA PHE A 147 17.20 4.66 4.79
C PHE A 147 16.29 3.44 4.62
N TYR A 148 15.12 3.61 4.00
CA TYR A 148 14.17 2.52 3.81
C TYR A 148 14.56 1.56 2.68
N ILE A 149 15.33 2.03 1.69
CA ILE A 149 15.89 1.15 0.67
C ILE A 149 16.89 0.17 1.31
N LYS A 150 17.67 0.63 2.27
CA LYS A 150 18.72 -0.18 2.92
C LYS A 150 18.25 -0.91 4.18
N GLY A 151 17.12 -0.52 4.75
CA GLY A 151 16.66 -1.02 6.03
C GLY A 151 15.25 -1.57 6.00
N VAL A 152 14.56 -1.43 7.14
CA VAL A 152 13.21 -1.96 7.34
C VAL A 152 12.24 -0.82 7.63
N ILE A 153 11.05 -0.90 7.05
CA ILE A 153 9.95 0.00 7.38
C ILE A 153 9.12 -0.66 8.49
N ASN A 154 8.94 0.05 9.59
CA ASN A 154 8.13 -0.41 10.73
C ASN A 154 6.86 0.45 10.84
N ASP A 155 5.82 -0.14 11.40
CA ASP A 155 4.57 0.58 11.69
C ASP A 155 4.60 1.34 13.02
#